data_ab7a6679fbb32f6af2bfc0708d7099d3
#
_entry.id   ab7a6679fbb32f6af2bfc0708d7099d3
#
_cell.length_a   1.000
_cell.length_b   1.000
_cell.length_c   1.000
_cell.angle_alpha   90.00
_cell.angle_beta   90.00
_cell.angle_gamma   90.00
#
_symmetry.space_group_name_H-M   'P 1'
#
loop_
_entity.id
_entity.type
_entity.pdbx_description
1 polymer ?
#
loop_
_entity_poly.entity_id
_entity_poly.type
_entity_poly.pdbx_seq_one_letter_code
_entity_poly.pdbx_strand_id
1 'polypeptide(L)'
;FKTKDSHIIIAAGNDKLFEKLCQVLNINNILKDEKFKTNSSRAQNMDELKKILEKELLTKNTSDWVSLMEKEKIPCGPIFNIKQAVENPQIKSRNMIVNSYHKKIGEFKTAGNPIKMSNYKDEEKRGDIPDLDEHREKIIKEFCN
;
A
#
# COMPACT_ATOMS: atom_id res chain seq x y z
N PHE A 1 -10.33 8.28 -3.06
CA PHE A 1 -11.78 8.36 -3.27
C PHE A 1 -12.50 7.51 -2.23
N LYS A 2 -13.71 7.96 -1.81
CA LYS A 2 -14.57 7.20 -0.91
C LYS A 2 -15.27 6.07 -1.65
N THR A 3 -15.41 4.92 -1.00
CA THR A 3 -16.23 3.79 -1.42
C THR A 3 -17.31 3.51 -0.37
N LYS A 4 -18.12 2.50 -0.56
CA LYS A 4 -19.22 2.17 0.36
C LYS A 4 -18.72 1.89 1.80
N ASP A 5 -17.57 1.26 1.96
CA ASP A 5 -17.06 0.77 3.23
C ASP A 5 -15.72 1.39 3.66
N SER A 6 -14.98 2.03 2.75
CA SER A 6 -13.64 2.58 3.04
C SER A 6 -13.20 3.61 1.99
N HIS A 7 -11.92 3.53 1.58
CA HIS A 7 -11.32 4.40 0.56
C HIS A 7 -10.47 3.58 -0.42
N ILE A 8 -10.40 4.06 -1.66
CA ILE A 8 -9.58 3.49 -2.74
C ILE A 8 -8.68 4.56 -3.34
N ILE A 9 -7.45 4.18 -3.69
CA ILE A 9 -6.57 4.95 -4.57
C ILE A 9 -6.73 4.40 -5.98
N ILE A 10 -6.86 5.29 -6.99
CA ILE A 10 -6.96 4.94 -8.40
C ILE A 10 -5.92 5.76 -9.17
N ALA A 11 -5.05 5.10 -9.94
CA ALA A 11 -4.01 5.74 -10.74
C ALA A 11 -4.34 5.64 -12.23
N ALA A 12 -5.37 6.36 -12.67
CA ALA A 12 -5.82 6.43 -14.06
C ALA A 12 -5.47 7.79 -14.70
N GLY A 13 -4.19 8.21 -14.60
CA GLY A 13 -3.75 9.55 -15.04
C GLY A 13 -3.73 9.74 -16.56
N ASN A 14 -3.42 8.73 -17.37
CA ASN A 14 -3.45 8.86 -18.82
C ASN A 14 -4.88 8.65 -19.39
N ASP A 15 -5.10 9.13 -20.59
CA ASP A 15 -6.44 9.16 -21.20
C ASP A 15 -7.01 7.75 -21.45
N LYS A 16 -6.18 6.77 -21.84
CA LYS A 16 -6.60 5.38 -22.03
C LYS A 16 -7.05 4.71 -20.73
N LEU A 17 -6.33 4.94 -19.63
CA LEU A 17 -6.72 4.40 -18.32
C LEU A 17 -7.97 5.11 -17.78
N PHE A 18 -8.10 6.41 -18.04
CA PHE A 18 -9.29 7.16 -17.67
C PHE A 18 -10.53 6.69 -18.42
N GLU A 19 -10.41 6.42 -19.72
CA GLU A 19 -11.49 5.83 -20.53
C GLU A 19 -11.94 4.48 -19.96
N LYS A 20 -11.01 3.57 -19.66
CA LYS A 20 -11.31 2.29 -18.99
C LYS A 20 -11.98 2.49 -17.63
N LEU A 21 -11.53 3.44 -16.84
CA LEU A 21 -12.15 3.76 -15.56
C LEU A 21 -13.60 4.19 -15.75
N CYS A 22 -13.87 5.04 -16.72
CA CYS A 22 -15.24 5.47 -17.05
C CYS A 22 -16.13 4.29 -17.49
N GLN A 23 -15.57 3.33 -18.24
CA GLN A 23 -16.27 2.10 -18.60
C GLN A 23 -16.61 1.24 -17.38
N VAL A 24 -15.63 1.00 -16.51
CA VAL A 24 -15.83 0.23 -15.26
C VAL A 24 -16.88 0.86 -14.34
N LEU A 25 -16.91 2.19 -14.28
CA LEU A 25 -17.87 2.95 -13.46
C LEU A 25 -19.21 3.22 -14.17
N ASN A 26 -19.36 2.85 -15.46
CA ASN A 26 -20.53 3.13 -16.29
C ASN A 26 -20.86 4.64 -16.44
N ILE A 27 -19.83 5.49 -16.52
CA ILE A 27 -19.93 6.94 -16.66
C ILE A 27 -19.35 7.46 -17.99
N ASN A 28 -19.48 6.70 -19.06
CA ASN A 28 -18.90 7.03 -20.38
C ASN A 28 -19.35 8.39 -20.93
N ASN A 29 -20.46 8.93 -20.45
CA ASN A 29 -20.96 10.24 -20.84
C ASN A 29 -19.96 11.39 -20.56
N ILE A 30 -19.14 11.29 -19.50
CA ILE A 30 -18.16 12.32 -19.15
C ILE A 30 -16.95 12.36 -20.10
N LEU A 31 -16.72 11.33 -20.90
CA LEU A 31 -15.64 11.29 -21.89
C LEU A 31 -15.83 12.33 -23.03
N LYS A 32 -17.07 12.79 -23.21
CA LYS A 32 -17.41 13.83 -24.23
C LYS A 32 -17.30 15.25 -23.67
N ASP A 33 -17.11 15.40 -22.35
CA ASP A 33 -16.98 16.71 -21.71
C ASP A 33 -15.55 17.22 -21.84
N GLU A 34 -15.38 18.41 -22.42
CA GLU A 34 -14.05 19.05 -22.60
C GLU A 34 -13.30 19.24 -21.27
N LYS A 35 -14.02 19.34 -20.14
CA LYS A 35 -13.43 19.43 -18.80
C LYS A 35 -12.64 18.19 -18.41
N PHE A 36 -12.96 17.01 -18.97
CA PHE A 36 -12.36 15.74 -18.57
C PHE A 36 -11.60 15.02 -19.69
N LYS A 37 -11.53 15.62 -20.87
CA LYS A 37 -10.97 15.05 -22.09
C LYS A 37 -9.47 14.75 -22.00
N THR A 38 -8.71 15.61 -21.38
CA THR A 38 -7.25 15.47 -21.21
C THR A 38 -6.87 15.38 -19.73
N ASN A 39 -5.69 14.81 -19.45
CA ASN A 39 -5.16 14.76 -18.08
C ASN A 39 -5.06 16.17 -17.45
N SER A 40 -4.64 17.16 -18.22
CA SER A 40 -4.54 18.57 -17.77
C SER A 40 -5.91 19.13 -17.42
N SER A 41 -6.93 18.92 -18.28
CA SER A 41 -8.30 19.38 -18.04
C SER A 41 -8.89 18.72 -16.79
N ARG A 42 -8.65 17.41 -16.60
CA ARG A 42 -9.09 16.67 -15.38
C ARG A 42 -8.45 17.23 -14.12
N ALA A 43 -7.16 17.56 -14.16
CA ALA A 43 -6.47 18.17 -13.03
C ALA A 43 -7.06 19.53 -12.64
N GLN A 44 -7.42 20.36 -13.63
CA GLN A 44 -8.06 21.66 -13.40
C GLN A 44 -9.49 21.53 -12.83
N ASN A 45 -10.20 20.43 -13.15
CA ASN A 45 -11.57 20.18 -12.75
C ASN A 45 -11.68 19.02 -11.72
N MET A 46 -10.62 18.83 -10.91
CA MET A 46 -10.49 17.71 -9.98
C MET A 46 -11.66 17.58 -9.01
N ASP A 47 -12.16 18.67 -8.43
CA ASP A 47 -13.22 18.63 -7.44
C ASP A 47 -14.57 18.20 -8.05
N GLU A 48 -14.86 18.62 -9.26
CA GLU A 48 -16.05 18.21 -9.99
C GLU A 48 -15.95 16.73 -10.39
N LEU A 49 -14.80 16.33 -10.96
CA LEU A 49 -14.52 14.94 -11.32
C LEU A 49 -14.62 14.01 -10.11
N LYS A 50 -14.04 14.41 -8.98
CA LYS A 50 -14.10 13.63 -7.74
C LYS A 50 -15.53 13.33 -7.31
N LYS A 51 -16.41 14.32 -7.36
CA LYS A 51 -17.82 14.13 -6.99
C LYS A 51 -18.53 13.13 -7.91
N ILE A 52 -18.23 13.17 -9.21
CA ILE A 52 -18.78 12.24 -10.19
C ILE A 52 -18.30 10.82 -9.91
N LEU A 53 -17.00 10.64 -9.72
CA LEU A 53 -16.40 9.33 -9.44
C LEU A 53 -16.91 8.75 -8.10
N GLU A 54 -16.90 9.53 -7.04
CA GLU A 54 -17.34 9.07 -5.71
C GLU A 54 -18.82 8.68 -5.69
N LYS A 55 -19.67 9.31 -6.47
CA LYS A 55 -21.09 8.92 -6.59
C LYS A 55 -21.23 7.46 -6.98
N GLU A 56 -20.46 7.00 -7.96
CA GLU A 56 -20.49 5.60 -8.41
C GLU A 56 -19.70 4.68 -7.46
N LEU A 57 -18.54 5.14 -6.98
CA LEU A 57 -17.70 4.35 -6.08
C LEU A 57 -18.38 4.02 -4.74
N LEU A 58 -19.30 4.86 -4.27
CA LEU A 58 -20.09 4.60 -3.07
C LEU A 58 -21.12 3.45 -3.23
N THR A 59 -21.35 2.96 -4.44
CA THR A 59 -22.33 1.88 -4.69
C THR A 59 -21.83 0.48 -4.32
N LYS A 60 -20.50 0.24 -4.25
CA LYS A 60 -19.90 -1.05 -3.94
C LYS A 60 -18.79 -0.92 -2.89
N ASN A 61 -18.40 -2.07 -2.31
CA ASN A 61 -17.29 -2.14 -1.38
C ASN A 61 -15.94 -1.94 -2.11
N THR A 62 -14.91 -1.54 -1.37
CA THR A 62 -13.56 -1.32 -1.89
C THR A 62 -13.00 -2.56 -2.59
N SER A 63 -13.19 -3.75 -2.00
CA SER A 63 -12.72 -5.03 -2.58
C SER A 63 -13.34 -5.33 -3.94
N ASP A 64 -14.63 -5.02 -4.11
CA ASP A 64 -15.33 -5.26 -5.37
C ASP A 64 -14.79 -4.34 -6.47
N TRP A 65 -14.55 -3.07 -6.14
CA TRP A 65 -13.95 -2.10 -7.07
C TRP A 65 -12.53 -2.47 -7.44
N VAL A 66 -11.70 -2.87 -6.47
CA VAL A 66 -10.32 -3.33 -6.73
C VAL A 66 -10.36 -4.50 -7.72
N SER A 67 -11.20 -5.51 -7.48
CA SER A 67 -11.32 -6.68 -8.35
C SER A 67 -11.77 -6.32 -9.78
N LEU A 68 -12.69 -5.37 -9.94
CA LEU A 68 -13.15 -4.91 -11.24
C LEU A 68 -12.07 -4.14 -11.99
N MET A 69 -11.35 -3.25 -11.30
CA MET A 69 -10.30 -2.42 -11.89
C MET A 69 -9.06 -3.23 -12.26
N GLU A 70 -8.68 -4.22 -11.43
CA GLU A 70 -7.56 -5.12 -11.74
C GLU A 70 -7.80 -5.94 -13.03
N LYS A 71 -9.03 -6.43 -13.27
CA LYS A 71 -9.40 -7.13 -14.51
C LYS A 71 -9.15 -6.25 -15.74
N GLU A 72 -9.41 -4.96 -15.64
CA GLU A 72 -9.18 -3.99 -16.71
C GLU A 72 -7.75 -3.42 -16.71
N LYS A 73 -6.89 -3.92 -15.81
CA LYS A 73 -5.50 -3.45 -15.63
C LYS A 73 -5.40 -1.95 -15.30
N ILE A 74 -6.34 -1.45 -14.51
CA ILE A 74 -6.31 -0.10 -13.96
C ILE A 74 -5.58 -0.18 -12.61
N PRO A 75 -4.43 0.49 -12.44
CA PRO A 75 -3.72 0.50 -11.16
C PRO A 75 -4.58 1.12 -10.07
N CYS A 76 -4.86 0.35 -9.04
CA CYS A 76 -5.65 0.79 -7.89
C CYS A 76 -5.26 0.00 -6.64
N GLY A 77 -5.73 0.45 -5.48
CA GLY A 77 -5.53 -0.27 -4.23
C GLY A 77 -6.34 0.33 -3.09
N PRO A 78 -6.63 -0.47 -2.06
CA PRO A 78 -7.30 0.02 -0.84
C PRO A 78 -6.35 0.90 -0.02
N ILE A 79 -6.92 1.81 0.78
CA ILE A 79 -6.19 2.54 1.80
C ILE A 79 -6.30 1.75 3.10
N PHE A 80 -5.18 1.24 3.59
CA PHE A 80 -5.11 0.46 4.81
C PHE A 80 -4.80 1.32 6.05
N ASN A 81 -5.41 1.01 7.17
CA ASN A 81 -4.89 1.41 8.46
C ASN A 81 -3.68 0.52 8.85
N ILE A 82 -2.97 0.87 9.92
CA ILE A 82 -1.75 0.15 10.33
C ILE A 82 -2.03 -1.33 10.60
N LYS A 83 -3.15 -1.66 11.28
CA LYS A 83 -3.52 -3.05 11.55
C LYS A 83 -3.70 -3.84 10.23
N GLN A 84 -4.47 -3.31 9.31
CA GLN A 84 -4.68 -3.94 7.99
C GLN A 84 -3.37 -4.06 7.19
N ALA A 85 -2.50 -3.05 7.27
CA ALA A 85 -1.21 -3.07 6.58
C ALA A 85 -0.31 -4.21 7.10
N VAL A 86 -0.15 -4.36 8.42
CA VAL A 86 0.71 -5.41 9.00
C VAL A 86 0.13 -6.82 8.84
N GLU A 87 -1.18 -6.96 8.66
CA GLU A 87 -1.86 -8.22 8.39
C GLU A 87 -1.89 -8.58 6.90
N ASN A 88 -1.49 -7.67 6.01
CA ASN A 88 -1.53 -7.88 4.57
C ASN A 88 -0.65 -9.08 4.15
N PRO A 89 -1.15 -10.00 3.29
CA PRO A 89 -0.39 -11.16 2.82
C PRO A 89 0.97 -10.83 2.22
N GLN A 90 1.09 -9.72 1.46
CA GLN A 90 2.35 -9.27 0.88
C GLN A 90 3.37 -8.86 1.96
N ILE A 91 2.94 -8.18 3.01
CA ILE A 91 3.79 -7.80 4.14
C ILE A 91 4.31 -9.05 4.87
N LYS A 92 3.43 -10.05 5.08
CA LYS A 92 3.80 -11.33 5.70
C LYS A 92 4.76 -12.14 4.84
N SER A 93 4.46 -12.32 3.54
CA SER A 93 5.29 -13.10 2.63
C SER A 93 6.70 -12.53 2.45
N ARG A 94 6.88 -11.25 2.73
CA ARG A 94 8.18 -10.57 2.69
C ARG A 94 8.84 -10.42 4.06
N ASN A 95 8.37 -11.10 5.09
CA ASN A 95 8.90 -10.99 6.46
C ASN A 95 9.11 -9.53 6.90
N MET A 96 8.13 -8.67 6.57
CA MET A 96 8.22 -7.25 6.94
C MET A 96 7.78 -6.99 8.39
N ILE A 97 7.21 -8.00 9.04
CA ILE A 97 6.96 -8.03 10.48
C ILE A 97 7.60 -9.30 11.01
N VAL A 98 8.55 -9.15 11.91
CA VAL A 98 9.34 -10.24 12.49
C VAL A 98 9.21 -10.29 14.00
N ASN A 99 9.43 -11.47 14.58
CA ASN A 99 9.44 -11.65 16.02
C ASN A 99 10.84 -11.36 16.59
N SER A 100 10.90 -10.58 17.63
CA SER A 100 12.12 -10.27 18.37
C SER A 100 11.91 -10.60 19.85
N TYR A 101 12.99 -10.79 20.58
CA TYR A 101 12.97 -11.06 22.02
C TYR A 101 13.90 -10.10 22.74
N HIS A 102 13.49 -9.69 23.93
CA HIS A 102 14.34 -8.92 24.84
C HIS A 102 14.15 -9.44 26.27
N LYS A 103 15.24 -9.66 27.00
CA LYS A 103 15.23 -10.30 28.32
C LYS A 103 14.31 -9.66 29.38
N LYS A 104 14.04 -8.34 29.28
CA LYS A 104 13.18 -7.60 30.21
C LYS A 104 11.72 -7.51 29.81
N ILE A 105 11.41 -7.55 28.52
CA ILE A 105 10.04 -7.34 28.00
C ILE A 105 9.44 -8.57 27.31
N GLY A 106 10.26 -9.61 27.08
CA GLY A 106 9.81 -10.83 26.42
C GLY A 106 9.73 -10.73 24.89
N GLU A 107 8.87 -11.52 24.28
CA GLU A 107 8.64 -11.52 22.84
C GLU A 107 7.80 -10.33 22.39
N PHE A 108 8.18 -9.73 21.26
CA PHE A 108 7.42 -8.65 20.62
C PHE A 108 7.68 -8.63 19.12
N LYS A 109 6.82 -7.93 18.38
CA LYS A 109 6.94 -7.76 16.93
C LYS A 109 7.63 -6.45 16.59
N THR A 110 8.50 -6.49 15.60
CA THR A 110 9.19 -5.32 15.06
C THR A 110 9.22 -5.36 13.53
N ALA A 111 9.61 -4.26 12.92
CA ALA A 111 9.80 -4.19 11.46
C ALA A 111 10.92 -5.12 11.00
N GLY A 112 10.67 -5.87 9.93
CA GLY A 112 11.66 -6.67 9.23
C GLY A 112 12.57 -5.82 8.33
N ASN A 113 13.65 -6.43 7.85
CA ASN A 113 14.54 -5.77 6.89
C ASN A 113 13.85 -5.66 5.51
N PRO A 114 13.69 -4.45 4.93
CA PRO A 114 13.12 -4.28 3.60
C PRO A 114 14.04 -4.76 2.48
N ILE A 115 15.35 -4.78 2.73
CA ILE A 115 16.35 -5.24 1.76
C ILE A 115 16.41 -6.77 1.81
N LYS A 116 16.01 -7.43 0.72
CA LYS A 116 16.08 -8.88 0.56
C LYS A 116 17.20 -9.24 -0.40
N MET A 117 18.13 -10.08 0.04
CA MET A 117 19.30 -10.49 -0.73
C MET A 117 19.28 -12.00 -0.94
N SER A 118 19.57 -12.47 -2.15
CA SER A 118 19.53 -13.90 -2.50
C SER A 118 20.50 -14.76 -1.69
N ASN A 119 21.62 -14.17 -1.25
CA ASN A 119 22.68 -14.87 -0.50
C ASN A 119 22.46 -14.84 1.03
N TYR A 120 21.38 -14.21 1.51
CA TYR A 120 21.07 -14.12 2.94
C TYR A 120 19.67 -14.66 3.22
N LYS A 121 19.60 -15.59 4.17
CA LYS A 121 18.33 -16.06 4.67
C LYS A 121 17.69 -14.99 5.56
N ASP A 122 16.48 -14.60 5.20
CA ASP A 122 15.70 -13.62 5.96
C ASP A 122 14.85 -14.34 7.01
N GLU A 123 15.40 -14.50 8.20
CA GLU A 123 14.77 -15.26 9.30
C GLU A 123 13.54 -14.50 9.83
N GLU A 124 12.45 -15.24 10.11
CA GLU A 124 11.23 -14.71 10.73
C GLU A 124 11.44 -14.35 12.21
N LYS A 125 12.33 -15.07 12.89
CA LYS A 125 12.71 -14.82 14.28
C LYS A 125 14.09 -14.19 14.32
N ARG A 126 14.19 -13.02 14.92
CA ARG A 126 15.45 -12.30 15.12
C ARG A 126 16.10 -12.75 16.44
N GLY A 127 17.42 -12.59 16.50
CA GLY A 127 18.16 -12.81 17.74
C GLY A 127 17.73 -11.86 18.86
N ASP A 128 18.25 -12.10 20.04
CA ASP A 128 17.96 -11.28 21.21
C ASP A 128 18.46 -9.84 21.01
N ILE A 129 17.64 -8.89 21.44
CA ILE A 129 18.02 -7.49 21.43
C ILE A 129 18.87 -7.21 22.67
N PRO A 130 20.11 -6.69 22.50
CA PRO A 130 20.99 -6.42 23.61
C PRO A 130 20.52 -5.23 24.46
N ASP A 131 20.86 -5.24 25.75
CA ASP A 131 20.80 -4.05 26.60
C ASP A 131 21.86 -3.00 26.16
N LEU A 132 21.67 -1.78 26.63
CA LEU A 132 22.67 -0.73 26.40
C LEU A 132 24.05 -1.18 26.86
N ASP A 133 25.01 -1.07 25.95
CA ASP A 133 26.42 -1.37 26.20
C ASP A 133 26.79 -2.88 26.45
N GLU A 134 25.85 -3.77 26.28
CA GLU A 134 26.03 -5.22 26.56
C GLU A 134 27.17 -5.85 25.74
N HIS A 135 27.45 -5.34 24.55
CA HIS A 135 28.45 -5.89 23.63
C HIS A 135 29.76 -5.07 23.55
N ARG A 136 29.98 -4.07 24.43
CA ARG A 136 31.15 -3.17 24.38
C ARG A 136 32.47 -3.92 24.31
N GLU A 137 32.74 -4.79 25.26
CA GLU A 137 34.01 -5.49 25.33
C GLU A 137 34.28 -6.39 24.12
N LYS A 138 33.20 -7.05 23.63
CA LYS A 138 33.30 -7.88 22.42
C LYS A 138 33.65 -7.03 21.20
N ILE A 139 32.99 -5.88 21.04
CA ILE A 139 33.20 -4.97 19.91
C ILE A 139 34.63 -4.36 19.97
N ILE A 140 35.08 -3.90 21.15
CA ILE A 140 36.42 -3.37 21.31
C ILE A 140 37.47 -4.43 20.96
N LYS A 141 37.31 -5.67 21.44
CA LYS A 141 38.22 -6.76 21.15
C LYS A 141 38.25 -7.13 19.67
N GLU A 142 37.13 -7.05 18.95
CA GLU A 142 37.01 -7.46 17.55
C GLU A 142 37.51 -6.39 16.56
N PHE A 143 37.30 -5.10 16.88
CA PHE A 143 37.52 -4.01 15.93
C PHE A 143 38.57 -2.96 16.35
N CYS A 144 39.03 -2.97 17.60
CA CYS A 144 39.94 -1.95 18.12
C CYS A 144 41.33 -2.50 18.56
N ASN A 145 41.69 -3.74 18.20
CA ASN A 145 43.01 -4.34 18.42
C ASN A 145 43.88 -4.25 17.16
#